data_0faa7a1cfffd51f5fd6d0bdcb52089d4
#
_entry.id   0faa7a1cfffd51f5fd6d0bdcb52089d4
#
_cell.length_a   1.000
_cell.length_b   1.000
_cell.length_c   1.000
_cell.angle_alpha   90.00
_cell.angle_beta   90.00
_cell.angle_gamma   90.00
#
_symmetry.space_group_name_H-M   'P 1'
#
loop_
_entity.id
_entity.type
_entity.pdbx_description
1 polymer ?
#
loop_
_entity_poly.entity_id
_entity_poly.type
_entity_poly.pdbx_seq_one_letter_code
_entity_poly.pdbx_strand_id
1 'polypeptide(L)'
;MSEKSKPNRPKARVAKGFRDIDADEIRGTRAMLATIQRVYESYGFEPVEQPFIEYTDALGKFLPDQDRPNAGVFSFQDEDEQWLSLRYDLTAPLARYVAENFQKLPTPFRSYRQGWVFRNEKPGPGRFRQFMQFDADTVGSSSPAADAEVCMMAADTMEALGIARGQYVMKFSSRKLLDGLLEAISTDGQIDETRRLVVLRAVDKLDRLGPSGVFALLTKGRKDESGDFTAGANLTDAQADNVMRFLGFSNNVETGYVVDDLNKPESATSESWLKWLEGSVELGSKGKEGLEELRSMTLLINGASYFDRVKLDPTVVRGLEYYTGPVFECELL
;
A
#
# COMPACT_ATOMS: atom_id res chain seq x y z
N MET A 1 65.80 -6.84 16.56
CA MET A 1 64.59 -7.71 16.55
C MET A 1 63.52 -6.90 15.87
N SER A 2 63.16 -7.26 14.64
CA SER A 2 62.13 -6.59 13.85
C SER A 2 60.75 -7.00 14.39
N GLU A 3 59.94 -6.07 14.87
CA GLU A 3 58.54 -6.29 15.19
C GLU A 3 57.80 -6.70 13.90
N LYS A 4 57.44 -7.95 13.81
CA LYS A 4 56.52 -8.40 12.76
C LYS A 4 55.16 -7.69 12.98
N SER A 5 54.85 -6.72 12.15
CA SER A 5 53.51 -6.09 12.12
C SER A 5 52.44 -7.18 12.00
N LYS A 6 51.49 -7.18 12.98
CA LYS A 6 50.35 -8.13 12.88
C LYS A 6 49.63 -7.85 11.59
N PRO A 7 49.27 -8.88 10.81
CA PRO A 7 48.50 -8.69 9.57
C PRO A 7 47.20 -7.97 9.87
N ASN A 8 46.93 -6.89 9.13
CA ASN A 8 45.69 -6.11 9.26
C ASN A 8 44.53 -6.95 8.79
N ARG A 9 43.91 -7.74 9.67
CA ARG A 9 42.75 -8.56 9.37
C ARG A 9 41.51 -7.69 9.37
N PRO A 10 40.64 -7.78 8.32
CA PRO A 10 39.37 -7.05 8.31
C PRO A 10 38.50 -7.51 9.50
N LYS A 11 37.75 -6.57 10.07
CA LYS A 11 36.78 -6.91 11.14
C LYS A 11 35.63 -7.73 10.55
N ALA A 12 35.29 -8.84 11.19
CA ALA A 12 34.08 -9.59 10.88
C ALA A 12 32.85 -8.73 11.27
N ARG A 13 32.11 -8.27 10.27
CA ARG A 13 30.92 -7.42 10.47
C ARG A 13 29.99 -7.52 9.26
N VAL A 14 28.70 -7.46 9.54
CA VAL A 14 27.65 -7.35 8.51
C VAL A 14 27.41 -5.86 8.21
N ALA A 15 27.06 -5.53 6.97
CA ALA A 15 26.74 -4.17 6.56
C ALA A 15 25.49 -3.66 7.32
N LYS A 16 25.44 -2.35 7.60
CA LYS A 16 24.34 -1.74 8.35
C LYS A 16 23.00 -1.94 7.61
N GLY A 17 22.01 -2.49 8.34
CA GLY A 17 20.67 -2.76 7.78
C GLY A 17 20.55 -4.10 7.06
N PHE A 18 21.61 -4.91 7.06
CA PHE A 18 21.63 -6.30 6.61
C PHE A 18 21.79 -7.23 7.81
N ARG A 19 21.45 -8.49 7.64
CA ARG A 19 21.63 -9.53 8.67
C ARG A 19 21.90 -10.89 8.02
N ASP A 20 22.56 -11.77 8.75
CA ASP A 20 22.58 -13.18 8.43
C ASP A 20 21.23 -13.82 8.80
N ILE A 21 20.82 -14.83 8.08
CA ILE A 21 19.57 -15.56 8.28
C ILE A 21 19.93 -16.98 8.64
N ASP A 22 19.43 -17.47 9.77
CA ASP A 22 19.74 -18.82 10.24
C ASP A 22 18.92 -19.92 9.55
N ALA A 23 19.28 -21.16 9.85
CA ALA A 23 18.69 -22.32 9.19
C ALA A 23 17.19 -22.49 9.53
N ASP A 24 16.74 -22.12 10.71
CA ASP A 24 15.35 -22.29 11.13
C ASP A 24 14.46 -21.27 10.43
N GLU A 25 14.89 -20.02 10.36
CA GLU A 25 14.20 -18.97 9.61
C GLU A 25 14.13 -19.31 8.10
N ILE A 26 15.22 -19.83 7.52
CA ILE A 26 15.23 -20.25 6.10
C ILE A 26 14.21 -21.36 5.86
N ARG A 27 14.15 -22.37 6.73
CA ARG A 27 13.18 -23.48 6.59
C ARG A 27 11.74 -22.99 6.72
N GLY A 28 11.46 -22.15 7.72
CA GLY A 28 10.15 -21.55 7.93
C GLY A 28 9.71 -20.70 6.74
N THR A 29 10.58 -19.81 6.26
CA THR A 29 10.31 -18.99 5.09
C THR A 29 10.03 -19.81 3.82
N ARG A 30 10.82 -20.86 3.57
CA ARG A 30 10.60 -21.74 2.41
C ARG A 30 9.25 -22.47 2.48
N ALA A 31 8.86 -22.95 3.66
CA ALA A 31 7.57 -23.62 3.85
C ALA A 31 6.40 -22.63 3.62
N MET A 32 6.52 -21.41 4.14
CA MET A 32 5.53 -20.34 3.92
C MET A 32 5.41 -19.99 2.45
N LEU A 33 6.52 -19.73 1.76
CA LEU A 33 6.55 -19.38 0.35
C LEU A 33 5.93 -20.50 -0.52
N ALA A 34 6.25 -21.77 -0.25
CA ALA A 34 5.66 -22.90 -0.96
C ALA A 34 4.14 -23.00 -0.76
N THR A 35 3.63 -22.59 0.39
CA THR A 35 2.19 -22.53 0.65
C THR A 35 1.53 -21.41 -0.15
N ILE A 36 2.11 -20.22 -0.16
CA ILE A 36 1.62 -19.08 -0.94
C ILE A 36 1.60 -19.40 -2.44
N GLN A 37 2.68 -20.00 -2.95
CA GLN A 37 2.76 -20.41 -4.35
C GLN A 37 1.59 -21.32 -4.75
N ARG A 38 1.30 -22.36 -3.99
CA ARG A 38 0.19 -23.27 -4.29
C ARG A 38 -1.17 -22.56 -4.35
N VAL A 39 -1.40 -21.59 -3.46
CA VAL A 39 -2.63 -20.80 -3.50
C VAL A 39 -2.66 -19.96 -4.78
N TYR A 40 -1.61 -19.25 -5.12
CA TYR A 40 -1.56 -18.38 -6.30
C TYR A 40 -1.69 -19.17 -7.61
N GLU A 41 -1.04 -20.34 -7.70
CA GLU A 41 -1.16 -21.26 -8.83
C GLU A 41 -2.59 -21.82 -8.97
N SER A 42 -3.31 -22.06 -7.85
CA SER A 42 -4.72 -22.48 -7.90
C SER A 42 -5.66 -21.41 -8.48
N TYR A 43 -5.26 -20.14 -8.38
CA TYR A 43 -5.92 -19.01 -9.04
C TYR A 43 -5.45 -18.78 -10.49
N GLY A 44 -4.55 -19.61 -11.01
CA GLY A 44 -4.04 -19.51 -12.39
C GLY A 44 -2.96 -18.44 -12.59
N PHE A 45 -2.23 -18.08 -11.55
CA PHE A 45 -1.02 -17.26 -11.69
C PHE A 45 0.18 -18.15 -11.97
N GLU A 46 1.05 -17.70 -12.87
CA GLU A 46 2.26 -18.42 -13.25
C GLU A 46 3.53 -17.74 -12.70
N PRO A 47 4.58 -18.52 -12.36
CA PRO A 47 5.82 -17.95 -11.84
C PRO A 47 6.61 -17.21 -12.93
N VAL A 48 7.13 -16.03 -12.57
CA VAL A 48 8.08 -15.27 -13.39
C VAL A 48 9.17 -14.72 -12.50
N GLU A 49 10.42 -14.82 -12.94
CA GLU A 49 11.56 -14.28 -12.21
C GLU A 49 12.32 -13.26 -13.07
N GLN A 50 12.62 -12.10 -12.50
CA GLN A 50 13.42 -11.06 -13.11
C GLN A 50 14.80 -10.95 -12.42
N PRO A 51 15.80 -10.36 -13.10
CA PRO A 51 17.12 -10.12 -12.52
C PRO A 51 17.07 -9.29 -11.23
N PHE A 52 18.08 -9.45 -10.37
CA PHE A 52 18.27 -8.60 -9.19
C PHE A 52 18.73 -7.19 -9.55
N ILE A 53 19.36 -7.06 -10.71
CA ILE A 53 19.98 -5.83 -11.20
C ILE A 53 19.24 -5.40 -12.45
N GLU A 54 18.85 -4.14 -12.48
CA GLU A 54 18.19 -3.47 -13.59
C GLU A 54 18.96 -2.20 -13.95
N TYR A 55 18.81 -1.69 -15.17
CA TYR A 55 19.24 -0.35 -15.48
C TYR A 55 18.49 0.65 -14.60
N THR A 56 19.21 1.65 -14.08
CA THR A 56 18.64 2.60 -13.12
C THR A 56 17.45 3.37 -13.68
N ASP A 57 17.47 3.72 -14.96
CA ASP A 57 16.37 4.39 -15.66
C ASP A 57 15.13 3.50 -15.85
N ALA A 58 15.30 2.18 -15.92
CA ALA A 58 14.20 1.22 -16.00
C ALA A 58 13.40 1.09 -14.69
N LEU A 59 13.94 1.54 -13.55
CA LEU A 59 13.24 1.53 -12.27
C LEU A 59 12.16 2.62 -12.15
N GLY A 60 12.08 3.53 -13.13
CA GLY A 60 10.99 4.47 -13.32
C GLY A 60 10.97 5.68 -12.40
N LYS A 61 9.81 6.36 -12.34
CA LYS A 61 9.57 7.65 -11.65
C LYS A 61 9.73 7.62 -10.12
N PHE A 62 9.96 6.45 -9.54
CA PHE A 62 10.04 6.25 -8.10
C PHE A 62 11.45 6.42 -7.55
N LEU A 63 12.42 6.71 -8.41
CA LEU A 63 13.75 7.11 -7.97
C LEU A 63 13.67 8.56 -7.47
N PRO A 64 14.04 8.82 -6.22
CA PRO A 64 14.16 10.19 -5.75
C PRO A 64 15.26 10.88 -6.57
N ASP A 65 14.95 12.04 -7.11
CA ASP A 65 15.83 13.01 -7.76
C ASP A 65 16.98 12.44 -8.61
N GLN A 66 17.00 12.78 -9.90
CA GLN A 66 18.13 12.52 -10.82
C GLN A 66 19.46 13.06 -10.28
N ASP A 67 19.41 14.07 -9.39
CA ASP A 67 20.60 14.66 -8.74
C ASP A 67 21.15 13.81 -7.58
N ARG A 68 20.44 12.77 -7.13
CA ARG A 68 20.87 11.87 -6.05
C ARG A 68 20.58 10.41 -6.42
N PRO A 69 21.30 9.82 -7.36
CA PRO A 69 21.02 8.47 -7.88
C PRO A 69 21.04 7.36 -6.81
N ASN A 70 21.58 7.64 -5.61
CA ASN A 70 21.66 6.70 -4.50
C ASN A 70 20.62 6.94 -3.38
N ALA A 71 19.71 7.92 -3.52
CA ALA A 71 18.68 8.12 -2.51
C ALA A 71 17.59 7.05 -2.64
N GLY A 72 17.51 6.15 -1.66
CA GLY A 72 16.53 5.07 -1.62
C GLY A 72 16.91 3.80 -2.39
N VAL A 73 17.91 3.83 -3.27
CA VAL A 73 18.33 2.72 -4.14
C VAL A 73 19.82 2.43 -3.97
N PHE A 74 20.24 1.18 -4.13
CA PHE A 74 21.65 0.82 -4.26
C PHE A 74 22.04 0.82 -5.73
N SER A 75 22.83 1.80 -6.16
CA SER A 75 23.24 1.96 -7.54
C SER A 75 24.76 1.96 -7.67
N PHE A 76 25.25 1.49 -8.81
CA PHE A 76 26.65 1.43 -9.19
C PHE A 76 26.79 1.53 -10.71
N GLN A 77 27.98 1.81 -11.22
CA GLN A 77 28.26 1.77 -12.66
C GLN A 77 28.90 0.45 -13.02
N ASP A 78 28.55 -0.05 -14.20
CA ASP A 78 29.25 -1.17 -14.84
C ASP A 78 30.51 -0.71 -15.59
N GLU A 79 31.17 -1.63 -16.30
CA GLU A 79 32.36 -1.37 -17.08
C GLU A 79 32.14 -0.48 -18.32
N ASP A 80 30.87 -0.35 -18.75
CA ASP A 80 30.43 0.53 -19.86
C ASP A 80 29.90 1.89 -19.36
N GLU A 81 30.16 2.23 -18.10
CA GLU A 81 29.71 3.46 -17.41
C GLU A 81 28.17 3.59 -17.35
N GLN A 82 27.43 2.49 -17.51
CA GLN A 82 25.97 2.49 -17.38
C GLN A 82 25.59 2.40 -15.90
N TRP A 83 24.57 3.17 -15.50
CA TRP A 83 24.03 3.09 -14.17
C TRP A 83 23.13 1.88 -13.99
N LEU A 84 23.51 0.98 -13.10
CA LEU A 84 22.79 -0.19 -12.67
C LEU A 84 22.34 -0.03 -11.23
N SER A 85 21.21 -0.66 -10.88
CA SER A 85 20.67 -0.64 -9.52
C SER A 85 20.18 -2.01 -9.09
N LEU A 86 20.33 -2.30 -7.80
CA LEU A 86 19.62 -3.42 -7.21
C LEU A 86 18.13 -3.07 -7.16
N ARG A 87 17.26 -4.01 -7.55
CA ARG A 87 15.81 -3.83 -7.53
C ARG A 87 15.32 -3.50 -6.13
N TYR A 88 14.50 -2.48 -5.99
CA TYR A 88 13.92 -2.06 -4.71
C TYR A 88 12.50 -2.60 -4.47
N ASP A 89 11.87 -3.13 -5.51
CA ASP A 89 10.61 -3.88 -5.51
C ASP A 89 10.63 -4.95 -6.61
N LEU A 90 9.53 -5.67 -6.78
CA LEU A 90 9.35 -6.65 -7.85
C LEU A 90 8.43 -6.13 -8.98
N THR A 91 7.78 -4.99 -8.79
CA THR A 91 6.83 -4.41 -9.74
C THR A 91 7.53 -3.70 -10.89
N ALA A 92 8.57 -2.89 -10.61
CA ALA A 92 9.31 -2.18 -11.67
C ALA A 92 10.00 -3.16 -12.66
N PRO A 93 10.69 -4.22 -12.21
CA PRO A 93 11.20 -5.25 -13.09
C PRO A 93 10.12 -5.96 -13.91
N LEU A 94 8.94 -6.20 -13.33
CA LEU A 94 7.81 -6.76 -14.09
C LEU A 94 7.34 -5.80 -15.18
N ALA A 95 7.20 -4.52 -14.87
CA ALA A 95 6.76 -3.52 -15.84
C ALA A 95 7.71 -3.48 -17.06
N ARG A 96 9.04 -3.51 -16.82
CA ARG A 96 10.02 -3.61 -17.90
C ARG A 96 9.85 -4.93 -18.68
N TYR A 97 9.72 -6.07 -17.99
CA TYR A 97 9.53 -7.37 -18.64
C TYR A 97 8.27 -7.40 -19.52
N VAL A 98 7.15 -6.86 -19.02
CA VAL A 98 5.91 -6.78 -19.79
C VAL A 98 6.08 -5.85 -21.01
N ALA A 99 6.71 -4.70 -20.84
CA ALA A 99 6.96 -3.78 -21.96
C ALA A 99 7.82 -4.42 -23.07
N GLU A 100 8.87 -5.15 -22.70
CA GLU A 100 9.74 -5.85 -23.64
C GLU A 100 9.05 -7.01 -24.37
N ASN A 101 8.13 -7.71 -23.71
CA ASN A 101 7.49 -8.92 -24.20
C ASN A 101 6.01 -8.77 -24.55
N PHE A 102 5.49 -7.55 -24.56
CA PHE A 102 4.05 -7.24 -24.68
C PHE A 102 3.34 -8.01 -25.80
N GLN A 103 3.97 -8.13 -26.97
CA GLN A 103 3.41 -8.82 -28.14
C GLN A 103 3.32 -10.35 -27.99
N LYS A 104 4.01 -10.93 -27.02
CA LYS A 104 4.10 -12.39 -26.81
C LYS A 104 3.30 -12.87 -25.61
N LEU A 105 3.00 -11.94 -24.69
CA LEU A 105 2.29 -12.27 -23.45
C LEU A 105 0.79 -12.42 -23.69
N PRO A 106 0.13 -13.36 -22.98
CA PRO A 106 -1.33 -13.47 -23.04
C PRO A 106 -2.00 -12.21 -22.42
N THR A 107 -3.24 -11.96 -22.79
CA THR A 107 -4.04 -10.89 -22.19
C THR A 107 -5.33 -11.51 -21.62
N PRO A 108 -5.57 -11.42 -20.30
CA PRO A 108 -4.67 -10.86 -19.27
C PRO A 108 -3.43 -11.72 -19.00
N PHE A 109 -2.30 -11.08 -18.70
CA PHE A 109 -1.10 -11.75 -18.21
C PHE A 109 -1.13 -11.80 -16.68
N ARG A 110 -1.14 -13.00 -16.13
CA ARG A 110 -1.26 -13.26 -14.70
C ARG A 110 0.01 -13.94 -14.20
N SER A 111 0.75 -13.26 -13.38
CA SER A 111 2.02 -13.79 -12.88
C SER A 111 2.26 -13.48 -11.42
N TYR A 112 2.98 -14.36 -10.75
CA TYR A 112 3.50 -14.11 -9.42
C TYR A 112 5.03 -14.25 -9.42
N ARG A 113 5.67 -13.64 -8.44
CA ARG A 113 7.10 -13.70 -8.23
C ARG A 113 7.45 -13.49 -6.78
N GLN A 114 8.58 -14.03 -6.40
CA GLN A 114 9.14 -13.85 -5.07
C GLN A 114 10.62 -13.51 -5.18
N GLY A 115 11.13 -12.72 -4.28
CA GLY A 115 12.55 -12.44 -4.29
C GLY A 115 12.99 -11.37 -3.32
N TRP A 116 14.30 -11.32 -3.13
CA TRP A 116 14.93 -10.29 -2.34
C TRP A 116 14.88 -8.95 -3.06
N VAL A 117 14.52 -7.91 -2.28
CA VAL A 117 14.55 -6.52 -2.71
C VAL A 117 15.42 -5.70 -1.77
N PHE A 118 15.93 -4.58 -2.27
CA PHE A 118 17.00 -3.82 -1.60
C PHE A 118 16.61 -2.34 -1.54
N ARG A 119 16.48 -1.79 -0.32
CA ARG A 119 16.15 -0.38 -0.11
C ARG A 119 17.23 0.33 0.67
N ASN A 120 17.83 1.37 0.09
CA ASN A 120 18.87 2.16 0.74
C ASN A 120 18.27 3.22 1.68
N GLU A 121 17.32 2.81 2.51
CA GLU A 121 16.68 3.65 3.51
C GLU A 121 17.37 3.54 4.87
N LYS A 122 16.99 4.43 5.80
CA LYS A 122 17.47 4.35 7.19
C LYS A 122 16.88 3.10 7.86
N PRO A 123 17.72 2.13 8.28
CA PRO A 123 17.24 0.93 8.95
C PRO A 123 16.74 1.23 10.37
N GLY A 124 15.79 0.39 10.83
CA GLY A 124 15.22 0.45 12.17
C GLY A 124 14.80 -0.94 12.65
N PRO A 125 14.20 -1.06 13.85
CA PRO A 125 13.67 -2.31 14.34
C PRO A 125 12.66 -2.91 13.34
N GLY A 126 12.89 -4.17 12.91
CA GLY A 126 12.07 -4.84 11.90
C GLY A 126 12.19 -4.29 10.47
N ARG A 127 12.99 -3.23 10.24
CA ARG A 127 13.13 -2.57 8.93
C ARG A 127 14.56 -2.75 8.42
N PHE A 128 14.73 -3.76 7.58
CA PHE A 128 16.01 -4.11 6.96
C PHE A 128 16.13 -3.47 5.57
N ARG A 129 17.37 -3.36 5.08
CA ARG A 129 17.68 -2.90 3.73
C ARG A 129 17.58 -4.00 2.67
N GLN A 130 17.49 -5.24 3.12
CA GLN A 130 17.21 -6.43 2.30
C GLN A 130 16.05 -7.18 2.94
N PHE A 131 14.99 -7.43 2.19
CA PHE A 131 13.83 -8.21 2.65
C PHE A 131 13.18 -8.94 1.46
N MET A 132 12.38 -9.95 1.78
CA MET A 132 11.68 -10.76 0.79
C MET A 132 10.33 -10.11 0.46
N GLN A 133 10.02 -9.97 -0.84
CA GLN A 133 8.68 -9.70 -1.34
C GLN A 133 8.10 -10.93 -2.01
N PHE A 134 6.77 -11.02 -2.02
CA PHE A 134 6.00 -11.99 -2.80
C PHE A 134 4.83 -11.22 -3.43
N ASP A 135 4.86 -11.06 -4.73
CA ASP A 135 3.93 -10.22 -5.49
C ASP A 135 3.16 -11.06 -6.52
N ALA A 136 1.91 -10.67 -6.78
CA ALA A 136 1.10 -11.19 -7.89
C ALA A 136 0.46 -10.04 -8.63
N ASP A 137 0.46 -10.10 -9.96
CA ASP A 137 -0.11 -9.08 -10.83
C ASP A 137 -0.93 -9.70 -11.96
N THR A 138 -2.04 -9.03 -12.27
CA THR A 138 -2.84 -9.25 -13.47
C THR A 138 -2.69 -8.04 -14.38
N VAL A 139 -2.02 -8.19 -15.50
CA VAL A 139 -1.77 -7.10 -16.45
C VAL A 139 -2.70 -7.24 -17.65
N GLY A 140 -3.34 -6.13 -18.05
CA GLY A 140 -4.22 -6.11 -19.22
C GLY A 140 -5.69 -6.46 -18.93
N SER A 141 -6.14 -6.36 -17.66
CA SER A 141 -7.54 -6.44 -17.28
C SER A 141 -8.01 -5.12 -16.69
N SER A 142 -9.14 -4.60 -17.13
CA SER A 142 -9.82 -3.44 -16.55
C SER A 142 -11.04 -3.83 -15.70
N SER A 143 -11.25 -5.13 -15.48
CA SER A 143 -12.42 -5.63 -14.75
C SER A 143 -12.21 -5.55 -13.25
N PRO A 144 -13.17 -4.99 -12.48
CA PRO A 144 -13.17 -5.05 -11.02
C PRO A 144 -13.12 -6.47 -10.44
N ALA A 145 -13.43 -7.50 -11.29
CA ALA A 145 -13.30 -8.89 -10.89
C ALA A 145 -11.85 -9.29 -10.61
N ALA A 146 -10.88 -8.71 -11.31
CA ALA A 146 -9.45 -8.97 -11.05
C ALA A 146 -9.05 -8.48 -9.66
N ASP A 147 -9.56 -7.33 -9.25
CA ASP A 147 -9.29 -6.75 -7.92
C ASP A 147 -9.99 -7.54 -6.80
N ALA A 148 -11.26 -7.93 -7.02
CA ALA A 148 -11.99 -8.77 -6.08
C ALA A 148 -11.30 -10.13 -5.89
N GLU A 149 -10.80 -10.73 -6.97
CA GLU A 149 -10.08 -12.01 -6.94
C GLU A 149 -8.79 -11.92 -6.12
N VAL A 150 -8.01 -10.83 -6.26
CA VAL A 150 -6.80 -10.62 -5.46
C VAL A 150 -7.13 -10.56 -3.95
N CYS A 151 -8.24 -9.92 -3.58
CA CYS A 151 -8.69 -9.90 -2.18
C CYS A 151 -9.06 -11.32 -1.68
N MET A 152 -9.77 -12.10 -2.50
CA MET A 152 -10.15 -13.48 -2.16
C MET A 152 -8.90 -14.39 -2.07
N MET A 153 -7.99 -14.30 -3.03
CA MET A 153 -6.72 -15.03 -3.02
C MET A 153 -5.88 -14.70 -1.78
N ALA A 154 -5.84 -13.44 -1.37
CA ALA A 154 -5.13 -13.04 -0.15
C ALA A 154 -5.80 -13.65 1.10
N ALA A 155 -7.13 -13.69 1.19
CA ALA A 155 -7.85 -14.34 2.28
C ALA A 155 -7.57 -15.84 2.33
N ASP A 156 -7.62 -16.54 1.20
CA ASP A 156 -7.28 -17.97 1.12
C ASP A 156 -5.82 -18.23 1.47
N THR A 157 -4.93 -17.31 1.15
CA THR A 157 -3.53 -17.39 1.54
C THR A 157 -3.36 -17.32 3.06
N MET A 158 -4.09 -16.45 3.75
CA MET A 158 -4.06 -16.39 5.22
C MET A 158 -4.50 -17.70 5.84
N GLU A 159 -5.63 -18.28 5.37
CA GLU A 159 -6.13 -19.57 5.87
C GLU A 159 -5.16 -20.72 5.56
N ALA A 160 -4.57 -20.75 4.37
CA ALA A 160 -3.56 -21.75 4.01
C ALA A 160 -2.29 -21.67 4.85
N LEU A 161 -1.93 -20.49 5.34
CA LEU A 161 -0.83 -20.25 6.28
C LEU A 161 -1.19 -20.57 7.74
N GLY A 162 -2.43 -20.99 8.02
CA GLY A 162 -2.90 -21.38 9.35
C GLY A 162 -3.48 -20.23 10.19
N ILE A 163 -3.69 -19.05 9.59
CA ILE A 163 -4.39 -17.94 10.24
C ILE A 163 -5.89 -18.14 10.06
N ALA A 164 -6.58 -18.48 11.15
CA ALA A 164 -7.99 -18.85 11.09
C ALA A 164 -8.90 -17.65 10.76
N ARG A 165 -10.09 -17.93 10.23
CA ARG A 165 -11.15 -16.94 10.06
C ARG A 165 -11.44 -16.24 11.38
N GLY A 166 -11.64 -14.93 11.34
CA GLY A 166 -11.80 -14.09 12.51
C GLY A 166 -10.50 -13.66 13.19
N GLN A 167 -9.35 -14.13 12.73
CA GLN A 167 -8.02 -13.64 13.17
C GLN A 167 -7.39 -12.66 12.17
N TYR A 168 -8.03 -12.42 11.04
CA TYR A 168 -7.63 -11.45 10.05
C TYR A 168 -8.85 -10.89 9.32
N VAL A 169 -8.67 -9.77 8.69
CA VAL A 169 -9.62 -9.17 7.74
C VAL A 169 -8.86 -8.56 6.57
N MET A 170 -9.32 -8.88 5.34
CA MET A 170 -8.89 -8.18 4.15
C MET A 170 -9.77 -6.94 3.97
N LYS A 171 -9.18 -5.78 4.03
CA LYS A 171 -9.84 -4.49 3.82
C LYS A 171 -9.56 -3.99 2.41
N PHE A 172 -10.56 -3.44 1.75
CA PHE A 172 -10.39 -2.83 0.44
C PHE A 172 -11.06 -1.45 0.39
N SER A 173 -10.48 -0.57 -0.41
CA SER A 173 -10.96 0.76 -0.71
C SER A 173 -10.62 1.12 -2.15
N SER A 174 -10.81 2.35 -2.57
CA SER A 174 -10.35 2.85 -3.87
C SER A 174 -9.74 4.23 -3.75
N ARG A 175 -8.60 4.42 -4.40
CA ARG A 175 -7.97 5.73 -4.55
C ARG A 175 -8.92 6.75 -5.18
N LYS A 176 -9.76 6.29 -6.11
CA LYS A 176 -10.76 7.14 -6.77
C LYS A 176 -11.77 7.76 -5.81
N LEU A 177 -12.14 7.07 -4.72
CA LEU A 177 -13.00 7.65 -3.68
C LEU A 177 -12.35 8.87 -3.05
N LEU A 178 -11.09 8.75 -2.69
CA LEU A 178 -10.34 9.82 -2.06
C LEU A 178 -10.08 10.98 -3.03
N ASP A 179 -9.78 10.69 -4.29
CA ASP A 179 -9.65 11.72 -5.33
C ASP A 179 -10.98 12.44 -5.56
N GLY A 180 -12.12 11.71 -5.59
CA GLY A 180 -13.45 12.30 -5.71
C GLY A 180 -13.87 13.11 -4.49
N LEU A 181 -13.47 12.71 -3.29
CA LEU A 181 -13.63 13.52 -2.09
C LEU A 181 -12.87 14.84 -2.20
N LEU A 182 -11.61 14.78 -2.69
CA LEU A 182 -10.77 15.96 -2.90
C LEU A 182 -11.34 16.88 -4.00
N GLU A 183 -11.93 16.32 -5.07
CA GLU A 183 -12.68 17.08 -6.07
C GLU A 183 -13.85 17.84 -5.45
N ALA A 184 -14.64 17.20 -4.61
CA ALA A 184 -15.83 17.78 -3.98
C ALA A 184 -15.52 18.91 -2.99
N ILE A 185 -14.39 18.84 -2.28
CA ILE A 185 -13.97 19.89 -1.34
C ILE A 185 -13.11 20.99 -1.99
N SER A 186 -12.87 20.94 -3.28
CA SER A 186 -12.16 21.98 -4.01
C SER A 186 -13.09 23.17 -4.35
N THR A 187 -12.56 24.40 -4.33
CA THR A 187 -13.39 25.61 -4.54
C THR A 187 -13.62 25.93 -6.01
N ASP A 188 -12.74 25.47 -6.91
CA ASP A 188 -12.79 25.76 -8.36
C ASP A 188 -12.46 24.49 -9.20
N GLY A 189 -12.80 23.30 -8.68
CA GLY A 189 -12.47 22.02 -9.33
C GLY A 189 -11.00 21.63 -9.27
N GLN A 190 -10.16 22.44 -8.64
CA GLN A 190 -8.74 22.15 -8.42
C GLN A 190 -8.38 22.34 -6.95
N ILE A 191 -7.93 21.27 -6.32
CA ILE A 191 -7.16 21.35 -5.07
C ILE A 191 -5.70 21.54 -5.47
N ASP A 192 -5.06 22.57 -4.88
CA ASP A 192 -3.61 22.71 -4.90
C ASP A 192 -2.97 21.38 -4.38
N GLU A 193 -1.99 20.88 -5.12
CA GLU A 193 -1.32 19.61 -4.82
C GLU A 193 -0.72 19.60 -3.41
N THR A 194 -0.24 20.74 -2.92
CA THR A 194 0.27 20.87 -1.56
C THR A 194 -0.82 20.61 -0.53
N ARG A 195 -2.01 21.21 -0.72
CA ARG A 195 -3.18 21.03 0.15
C ARG A 195 -3.68 19.58 0.11
N ARG A 196 -3.71 18.99 -1.09
CA ARG A 196 -4.04 17.58 -1.30
C ARG A 196 -3.16 16.67 -0.44
N LEU A 197 -1.85 16.83 -0.51
CA LEU A 197 -0.90 16.04 0.29
C LEU A 197 -1.10 16.21 1.81
N VAL A 198 -1.44 17.42 2.27
CA VAL A 198 -1.72 17.67 3.70
C VAL A 198 -2.97 16.92 4.14
N VAL A 199 -4.07 16.96 3.34
CA VAL A 199 -5.30 16.20 3.63
C VAL A 199 -5.02 14.71 3.70
N LEU A 200 -4.32 14.15 2.71
CA LEU A 200 -3.98 12.74 2.65
C LEU A 200 -3.15 12.28 3.86
N ARG A 201 -2.14 13.08 4.22
CA ARG A 201 -1.29 12.83 5.39
C ARG A 201 -2.04 12.99 6.72
N ALA A 202 -3.08 13.81 6.75
CA ALA A 202 -3.96 13.92 7.93
C ALA A 202 -4.81 12.66 8.10
N VAL A 203 -5.42 12.17 7.02
CA VAL A 203 -6.21 10.93 6.99
C VAL A 203 -5.38 9.72 7.40
N ASP A 204 -4.17 9.57 6.85
CA ASP A 204 -3.22 8.48 7.18
C ASP A 204 -2.82 8.42 8.67
N LYS A 205 -3.06 9.50 9.40
CA LYS A 205 -2.74 9.58 10.84
C LYS A 205 -3.92 9.28 11.75
N LEU A 206 -5.04 8.82 11.21
CA LEU A 206 -6.26 8.61 11.99
C LEU A 206 -6.05 7.69 13.19
N ASP A 207 -5.42 6.54 13.00
CA ASP A 207 -5.15 5.56 14.06
C ASP A 207 -4.30 6.14 15.21
N ARG A 208 -3.39 7.06 14.88
CA ARG A 208 -2.48 7.65 15.86
C ARG A 208 -3.04 8.87 16.57
N LEU A 209 -3.79 9.71 15.85
CA LEU A 209 -4.22 11.03 16.35
C LEU A 209 -5.68 11.07 16.74
N GLY A 210 -6.47 10.07 16.36
CA GLY A 210 -7.92 10.05 16.53
C GLY A 210 -8.63 11.12 15.67
N PRO A 211 -9.98 11.11 15.67
CA PRO A 211 -10.79 11.98 14.83
C PRO A 211 -10.55 13.48 15.10
N SER A 212 -10.46 13.89 16.36
CA SER A 212 -10.22 15.30 16.71
C SER A 212 -8.85 15.81 16.24
N GLY A 213 -7.81 14.95 16.32
CA GLY A 213 -6.47 15.27 15.82
C GLY A 213 -6.41 15.39 14.31
N VAL A 214 -7.15 14.52 13.59
CA VAL A 214 -7.29 14.59 12.13
C VAL A 214 -8.05 15.86 11.74
N PHE A 215 -9.19 16.16 12.36
CA PHE A 215 -9.95 17.40 12.09
C PHE A 215 -9.10 18.66 12.26
N ALA A 216 -8.28 18.71 13.32
CA ALA A 216 -7.36 19.83 13.52
C ALA A 216 -6.35 19.98 12.38
N LEU A 217 -5.80 18.86 11.86
CA LEU A 217 -4.89 18.86 10.71
C LEU A 217 -5.60 19.19 9.39
N LEU A 218 -6.88 18.87 9.25
CA LEU A 218 -7.67 19.26 8.09
C LEU A 218 -7.95 20.78 8.08
N THR A 219 -8.06 21.41 9.25
CA THR A 219 -8.39 22.84 9.43
C THR A 219 -7.12 23.66 9.71
N LYS A 220 -6.97 24.15 10.93
CA LYS A 220 -5.94 25.15 11.32
C LYS A 220 -4.58 24.56 11.63
N GLY A 221 -4.47 23.24 11.81
CA GLY A 221 -3.28 22.57 12.29
C GLY A 221 -3.28 22.32 13.80
N ARG A 222 -2.23 21.70 14.31
CA ARG A 222 -2.11 21.34 15.73
C ARG A 222 -0.69 21.41 16.23
N LYS A 223 -0.53 21.61 17.53
CA LYS A 223 0.74 21.35 18.25
C LYS A 223 0.81 19.89 18.65
N ASP A 224 1.97 19.29 18.52
CA ASP A 224 2.25 17.95 19.04
C ASP A 224 2.65 18.01 20.53
N GLU A 225 2.97 16.86 21.11
CA GLU A 225 3.37 16.72 22.51
C GLU A 225 4.73 17.41 22.81
N SER A 226 5.58 17.59 21.78
CA SER A 226 6.84 18.32 21.90
C SER A 226 6.70 19.84 21.83
N GLY A 227 5.48 20.30 21.46
CA GLY A 227 5.16 21.72 21.27
C GLY A 227 5.38 22.22 19.85
N ASP A 228 5.86 21.35 18.93
CA ASP A 228 6.04 21.68 17.53
C ASP A 228 4.69 21.82 16.82
N PHE A 229 4.56 22.89 16.03
CA PHE A 229 3.32 23.16 15.30
C PHE A 229 3.36 22.56 13.90
N THR A 230 2.35 21.72 13.60
CA THR A 230 2.09 21.20 12.26
C THR A 230 0.93 22.01 11.65
N ALA A 231 1.19 22.69 10.54
CA ALA A 231 0.19 23.45 9.81
C ALA A 231 -0.88 22.49 9.23
N GLY A 232 -2.14 22.96 9.23
CA GLY A 232 -3.26 22.22 8.65
C GLY A 232 -3.46 22.49 7.16
N ALA A 233 -4.45 21.81 6.58
CA ALA A 233 -4.83 21.97 5.18
C ALA A 233 -5.66 23.24 4.93
N ASN A 234 -6.04 24.00 5.96
CA ASN A 234 -6.89 25.17 5.89
C ASN A 234 -8.22 24.93 5.16
N LEU A 235 -8.82 23.76 5.36
CA LEU A 235 -10.19 23.51 4.91
C LEU A 235 -11.17 24.30 5.78
N THR A 236 -12.32 24.66 5.20
CA THR A 236 -13.47 25.11 5.98
C THR A 236 -14.02 23.98 6.84
N ASP A 237 -14.77 24.31 7.90
CA ASP A 237 -15.35 23.28 8.76
C ASP A 237 -16.26 22.33 7.97
N ALA A 238 -17.05 22.85 7.01
CA ALA A 238 -17.90 22.03 6.15
C ALA A 238 -17.10 21.06 5.25
N GLN A 239 -15.96 21.51 4.69
CA GLN A 239 -15.07 20.65 3.90
C GLN A 239 -14.41 19.58 4.79
N ALA A 240 -13.95 19.97 5.97
CA ALA A 240 -13.38 19.05 6.94
C ALA A 240 -14.40 18.01 7.43
N ASP A 241 -15.66 18.45 7.69
CA ASP A 241 -16.77 17.55 8.03
C ASP A 241 -17.07 16.54 6.93
N ASN A 242 -16.96 16.92 5.65
CA ASN A 242 -17.13 15.98 4.54
C ASN A 242 -16.03 14.90 4.55
N VAL A 243 -14.78 15.29 4.84
CA VAL A 243 -13.67 14.34 5.02
C VAL A 243 -13.92 13.43 6.21
N MET A 244 -14.38 13.98 7.33
CA MET A 244 -14.67 13.17 8.53
C MET A 244 -15.82 12.18 8.29
N ARG A 245 -16.88 12.58 7.58
CA ARG A 245 -17.95 11.64 7.15
C ARG A 245 -17.43 10.54 6.26
N PHE A 246 -16.54 10.87 5.33
CA PHE A 246 -15.87 9.85 4.51
C PHE A 246 -15.15 8.79 5.35
N LEU A 247 -14.56 9.19 6.47
CA LEU A 247 -13.90 8.30 7.44
C LEU A 247 -14.89 7.64 8.42
N GLY A 248 -16.21 7.84 8.26
CA GLY A 248 -17.25 7.25 9.10
C GLY A 248 -17.44 7.94 10.45
N PHE A 249 -17.10 9.22 10.54
CA PHE A 249 -17.34 10.02 11.74
C PHE A 249 -18.44 11.06 11.49
N SER A 250 -19.38 11.13 12.40
CA SER A 250 -20.38 12.22 12.46
C SER A 250 -20.02 13.23 13.54
N ASN A 251 -20.33 14.51 13.29
CA ASN A 251 -20.13 15.58 14.26
C ASN A 251 -21.29 15.60 15.25
N ASN A 252 -21.00 15.34 16.52
CA ASN A 252 -21.94 15.55 17.60
C ASN A 252 -21.59 16.87 18.31
N VAL A 253 -22.56 17.80 18.36
CA VAL A 253 -22.37 19.14 18.89
C VAL A 253 -21.95 19.14 20.37
N GLU A 254 -22.35 18.12 21.15
CA GLU A 254 -22.07 18.02 22.59
C GLU A 254 -20.76 17.26 22.91
N THR A 255 -20.40 16.27 22.11
CA THR A 255 -19.28 15.35 22.42
C THR A 255 -18.14 15.40 21.42
N GLY A 256 -18.24 16.20 20.35
CA GLY A 256 -17.29 16.23 19.25
C GLY A 256 -17.55 15.10 18.24
N TYR A 257 -16.50 14.66 17.52
CA TYR A 257 -16.64 13.59 16.54
C TYR A 257 -16.92 12.25 17.22
N VAL A 258 -18.06 11.64 16.90
CA VAL A 258 -18.47 10.32 17.37
C VAL A 258 -18.29 9.34 16.23
N VAL A 259 -17.77 8.15 16.55
CA VAL A 259 -17.74 7.01 15.65
C VAL A 259 -19.18 6.64 15.30
N ASP A 260 -19.55 6.72 14.03
CA ASP A 260 -20.84 6.23 13.55
C ASP A 260 -20.91 4.70 13.70
N ASP A 261 -22.10 4.13 13.77
CA ASP A 261 -22.30 2.68 13.92
C ASP A 261 -21.59 1.85 12.82
N LEU A 262 -21.24 2.49 11.70
CA LEU A 262 -20.45 1.92 10.61
C LEU A 262 -19.01 1.53 10.98
N ASN A 263 -18.41 2.24 11.94
CA ASN A 263 -17.05 1.95 12.40
C ASN A 263 -17.02 0.99 13.60
N LYS A 264 -18.17 0.44 14.01
CA LYS A 264 -18.18 -0.65 14.97
C LYS A 264 -17.88 -1.96 14.24
N PRO A 265 -16.82 -2.70 14.65
CA PRO A 265 -16.40 -3.93 13.96
C PRO A 265 -17.50 -4.98 13.79
N GLU A 266 -18.54 -4.92 14.64
CA GLU A 266 -19.61 -5.91 14.70
C GLU A 266 -20.78 -5.63 13.72
N SER A 267 -20.92 -4.39 13.21
CA SER A 267 -22.10 -3.97 12.42
C SER A 267 -21.79 -3.48 11.01
N ALA A 268 -20.55 -3.16 10.70
CA ALA A 268 -20.18 -2.62 9.39
C ALA A 268 -20.06 -3.72 8.34
N THR A 269 -20.98 -3.74 7.39
CA THR A 269 -20.87 -4.53 6.16
C THR A 269 -20.41 -3.66 5.02
N SER A 270 -19.88 -4.29 3.95
CA SER A 270 -19.50 -3.56 2.73
C SER A 270 -20.70 -2.80 2.13
N GLU A 271 -21.91 -3.36 2.20
CA GLU A 271 -23.13 -2.71 1.72
C GLU A 271 -23.53 -1.50 2.58
N SER A 272 -23.33 -1.56 3.89
CA SER A 272 -23.62 -0.40 4.78
C SER A 272 -22.67 0.74 4.49
N TRP A 273 -21.37 0.45 4.22
CA TRP A 273 -20.42 1.45 3.77
C TRP A 273 -20.76 2.07 2.42
N LEU A 274 -21.17 1.25 1.43
CA LEU A 274 -21.59 1.76 0.13
C LEU A 274 -22.78 2.73 0.28
N LYS A 275 -23.82 2.36 1.04
CA LYS A 275 -24.97 3.23 1.30
C LYS A 275 -24.58 4.52 2.01
N TRP A 276 -23.69 4.44 2.99
CA TRP A 276 -23.20 5.61 3.70
C TRP A 276 -22.45 6.57 2.79
N LEU A 277 -21.50 6.07 1.99
CA LEU A 277 -20.73 6.86 1.04
C LEU A 277 -21.64 7.55 0.01
N GLU A 278 -22.67 6.86 -0.48
CA GLU A 278 -23.66 7.44 -1.39
C GLU A 278 -24.51 8.53 -0.78
N GLY A 279 -24.97 8.32 0.47
CA GLY A 279 -25.97 9.18 1.11
C GLY A 279 -25.38 10.31 1.95
N SER A 280 -24.14 10.18 2.42
CA SER A 280 -23.58 11.07 3.44
C SER A 280 -22.32 11.81 3.02
N VAL A 281 -21.68 11.40 1.93
CA VAL A 281 -20.40 11.96 1.47
C VAL A 281 -20.57 12.62 0.10
N GLU A 282 -20.16 13.87 -0.01
CA GLU A 282 -20.08 14.51 -1.32
C GLU A 282 -18.85 13.99 -2.08
N LEU A 283 -19.07 13.42 -3.27
CA LEU A 283 -18.04 12.87 -4.12
C LEU A 283 -18.12 13.49 -5.52
N GLY A 284 -16.98 13.90 -6.04
CA GLY A 284 -16.82 14.29 -7.43
C GLY A 284 -16.92 13.10 -8.41
N SER A 285 -16.66 13.36 -9.69
CA SER A 285 -16.84 12.37 -10.77
C SER A 285 -16.00 11.11 -10.58
N LYS A 286 -14.73 11.26 -10.20
CA LYS A 286 -13.82 10.13 -9.92
C LYS A 286 -14.29 9.30 -8.72
N GLY A 287 -14.81 9.96 -7.69
CA GLY A 287 -15.32 9.27 -6.52
C GLY A 287 -16.55 8.40 -6.83
N LYS A 288 -17.44 8.89 -7.69
CA LYS A 288 -18.59 8.10 -8.17
C LYS A 288 -18.17 6.89 -9.00
N GLU A 289 -17.16 7.05 -9.88
CA GLU A 289 -16.57 5.94 -10.61
C GLU A 289 -15.97 4.89 -9.66
N GLY A 290 -15.19 5.33 -8.67
CA GLY A 290 -14.62 4.45 -7.65
C GLY A 290 -15.69 3.71 -6.82
N LEU A 291 -16.82 4.38 -6.54
CA LEU A 291 -17.92 3.77 -5.81
C LEU A 291 -18.58 2.64 -6.61
N GLU A 292 -18.75 2.80 -7.92
CA GLU A 292 -19.27 1.75 -8.80
C GLU A 292 -18.32 0.55 -8.92
N GLU A 293 -17.00 0.79 -8.98
CA GLU A 293 -16.01 -0.28 -8.93
C GLU A 293 -16.11 -1.07 -7.62
N LEU A 294 -16.15 -0.38 -6.48
CA LEU A 294 -16.27 -1.02 -5.16
C LEU A 294 -17.60 -1.76 -4.99
N ARG A 295 -18.69 -1.24 -5.57
CA ARG A 295 -19.98 -1.94 -5.62
C ARG A 295 -19.85 -3.26 -6.38
N SER A 296 -19.22 -3.23 -7.54
CA SER A 296 -18.99 -4.41 -8.36
C SER A 296 -18.12 -5.44 -7.63
N MET A 297 -17.05 -5.00 -6.98
CA MET A 297 -16.21 -5.87 -6.14
C MET A 297 -17.00 -6.49 -4.98
N THR A 298 -17.79 -5.67 -4.26
CA THR A 298 -18.63 -6.14 -3.15
C THR A 298 -19.60 -7.24 -3.59
N LEU A 299 -20.26 -7.07 -4.73
CA LEU A 299 -21.16 -8.08 -5.27
C LEU A 299 -20.44 -9.40 -5.58
N LEU A 300 -19.25 -9.35 -6.16
CA LEU A 300 -18.44 -10.53 -6.47
C LEU A 300 -17.95 -11.23 -5.20
N ILE A 301 -17.42 -10.47 -4.24
CA ILE A 301 -16.93 -10.97 -2.96
C ILE A 301 -18.05 -11.66 -2.17
N ASN A 302 -19.23 -11.03 -2.12
CA ASN A 302 -20.38 -11.58 -1.42
C ASN A 302 -20.94 -12.82 -2.14
N GLY A 303 -21.03 -12.78 -3.47
CA GLY A 303 -21.46 -13.92 -4.30
C GLY A 303 -20.56 -15.15 -4.15
N ALA A 304 -19.26 -14.92 -3.89
CA ALA A 304 -18.29 -15.97 -3.60
C ALA A 304 -18.23 -16.37 -2.10
N SER A 305 -19.07 -15.77 -1.24
CA SER A 305 -19.13 -16.05 0.22
C SER A 305 -17.85 -15.64 0.99
N TYR A 306 -17.21 -14.52 0.61
CA TYR A 306 -16.05 -13.96 1.31
C TYR A 306 -16.41 -12.74 2.19
N PHE A 307 -17.68 -12.41 2.35
CA PHE A 307 -18.17 -11.23 3.07
C PHE A 307 -17.73 -11.14 4.54
N ASP A 308 -17.40 -12.26 5.16
CA ASP A 308 -16.91 -12.34 6.54
C ASP A 308 -15.41 -12.04 6.68
N ARG A 309 -14.64 -12.15 5.59
CA ARG A 309 -13.19 -12.04 5.54
C ARG A 309 -12.68 -10.85 4.72
N VAL A 310 -13.46 -10.38 3.77
CA VAL A 310 -13.11 -9.29 2.85
C VAL A 310 -14.15 -8.18 2.98
N LYS A 311 -13.74 -7.01 3.47
CA LYS A 311 -14.64 -5.90 3.81
C LYS A 311 -14.20 -4.59 3.18
N LEU A 312 -15.18 -3.82 2.71
CA LEU A 312 -14.96 -2.43 2.33
C LEU A 312 -14.64 -1.60 3.59
N ASP A 313 -13.53 -0.87 3.54
CA ASP A 313 -13.11 0.07 4.57
C ASP A 313 -12.50 1.32 3.92
N PRO A 314 -13.22 2.45 3.88
CA PRO A 314 -12.72 3.68 3.25
C PRO A 314 -11.47 4.26 3.92
N THR A 315 -11.18 3.86 5.17
CA THR A 315 -9.99 4.33 5.91
C THR A 315 -8.69 3.73 5.38
N VAL A 316 -8.75 2.69 4.53
CA VAL A 316 -7.58 2.16 3.85
C VAL A 316 -7.08 3.16 2.81
N VAL A 317 -6.07 3.93 3.21
CA VAL A 317 -5.44 4.98 2.40
C VAL A 317 -3.96 4.63 2.25
N ARG A 318 -3.63 3.80 1.27
CA ARG A 318 -2.26 3.34 0.99
C ARG A 318 -1.76 3.85 -0.35
N GLY A 319 -0.42 3.95 -0.49
CA GLY A 319 0.22 4.25 -1.76
C GLY A 319 -0.23 5.57 -2.40
N LEU A 320 -0.23 6.65 -1.63
CA LEU A 320 -0.84 7.96 -1.96
C LEU A 320 -0.41 8.53 -3.33
N GLU A 321 0.76 8.19 -3.81
CA GLU A 321 1.33 8.70 -5.07
C GLU A 321 1.46 7.58 -6.12
N TYR A 322 1.08 6.35 -5.80
CA TYR A 322 1.38 5.19 -6.61
C TYR A 322 0.12 4.53 -7.19
N TYR A 323 -0.91 4.30 -6.37
CA TYR A 323 -2.13 3.63 -6.80
C TYR A 323 -3.15 4.59 -7.42
N THR A 324 -3.89 4.13 -8.44
CA THR A 324 -4.90 4.91 -9.17
C THR A 324 -6.32 4.35 -9.05
N GLY A 325 -6.47 3.15 -8.52
CA GLY A 325 -7.73 2.40 -8.38
C GLY A 325 -7.88 1.76 -7.00
N PRO A 326 -8.40 0.52 -6.94
CA PRO A 326 -8.56 -0.22 -5.70
C PRO A 326 -7.27 -0.40 -4.92
N VAL A 327 -7.36 -0.36 -3.60
CA VAL A 327 -6.27 -0.54 -2.64
C VAL A 327 -6.69 -1.54 -1.58
N PHE A 328 -5.73 -2.36 -1.12
CA PHE A 328 -6.00 -3.48 -0.24
C PHE A 328 -5.03 -3.50 0.94
N GLU A 329 -5.52 -3.98 2.07
CA GLU A 329 -4.71 -4.22 3.25
C GLU A 329 -5.24 -5.42 4.03
N CYS A 330 -4.36 -6.27 4.52
CA CYS A 330 -4.72 -7.34 5.46
C CYS A 330 -4.35 -6.91 6.87
N GLU A 331 -5.33 -6.89 7.76
CA GLU A 331 -5.14 -6.65 9.18
C GLU A 331 -5.24 -7.98 9.94
N LEU A 332 -4.29 -8.23 10.83
CA LEU A 332 -4.35 -9.32 11.81
C LEU A 332 -5.08 -8.80 13.05
N LEU A 333 -6.09 -9.54 13.51
CA LEU A 333 -6.98 -9.17 14.61
C LEU A 333 -6.52 -9.73 15.94
#